data_5ff004da5080e4097222f28421703b25
#
_entry.id   5ff004da5080e4097222f28421703b25
#
_cell.length_a   1.000
_cell.length_b   1.000
_cell.length_c   1.000
_cell.angle_alpha   90.00
_cell.angle_beta   90.00
_cell.angle_gamma   90.00
#
_symmetry.space_group_name_H-M   'P 1'
#
loop_
_entity.id
_entity.type
_entity.pdbx_description
1 polymer ?
#
loop_
_entity_poly.entity_id
_entity_poly.type
_entity_poly.pdbx_seq_one_letter_code
_entity_poly.pdbx_strand_id
1 'polypeptide(L)'
;GVGNYIEIRKGFSKLIGKIDGEYIKEEDEEKKKRKFTRILKVSINGFINSEGIFENNPNELPLIGNEAYIITNNKVKKLHNLASKEYYYISIGKTVFEDLYIQIPIDKLFSSHIAIFGNTGSGKSNTLAKIYGELLNHKELKDNNNFKENCNFLLLDFNGEYSSEKTICENKNIIKLSTHDNNADKIEIEEDYILDESL
;
A
#
# COMPACT_ATOMS: atom_id res chain seq x y z
N GLY A 1 -8.90 13.55 15.71
CA GLY A 1 -9.21 14.48 14.62
C GLY A 1 -9.59 13.75 13.35
N VAL A 2 -9.92 14.50 12.31
CA VAL A 2 -10.24 13.98 10.97
C VAL A 2 -9.11 13.08 10.45
N GLY A 3 -9.49 11.94 9.86
CA GLY A 3 -8.56 10.92 9.37
C GLY A 3 -8.26 9.79 10.36
N ASN A 4 -8.48 10.01 11.65
CA ASN A 4 -8.26 8.99 12.67
C ASN A 4 -9.36 7.92 12.67
N TYR A 5 -9.04 6.76 13.25
CA TYR A 5 -9.98 5.65 13.37
C TYR A 5 -10.59 5.59 14.78
N ILE A 6 -11.83 5.12 14.82
CA ILE A 6 -12.56 4.82 16.07
C ILE A 6 -13.09 3.39 16.05
N GLU A 7 -13.21 2.79 17.23
CA GLU A 7 -13.87 1.52 17.49
C GLU A 7 -15.24 1.80 18.09
N ILE A 8 -16.29 1.30 17.46
CA ILE A 8 -17.66 1.39 17.97
C ILE A 8 -18.07 0.01 18.44
N ARG A 9 -18.49 -0.09 19.71
CA ARG A 9 -18.92 -1.35 20.31
C ARG A 9 -20.41 -1.57 20.14
N LYS A 10 -20.77 -2.69 19.54
CA LYS A 10 -22.15 -3.14 19.38
C LYS A 10 -22.26 -4.59 19.86
N GLY A 11 -22.64 -4.77 21.11
CA GLY A 11 -22.61 -6.09 21.73
C GLY A 11 -21.21 -6.69 21.71
N PHE A 12 -21.06 -7.85 21.05
CA PHE A 12 -19.77 -8.52 20.87
C PHE A 12 -18.99 -8.03 19.63
N SER A 13 -19.66 -7.33 18.72
CA SER A 13 -19.06 -6.81 17.48
C SER A 13 -18.31 -5.50 17.75
N LYS A 14 -17.17 -5.32 17.09
CA LYS A 14 -16.34 -4.11 17.11
C LYS A 14 -16.29 -3.52 15.71
N LEU A 15 -17.12 -2.52 15.46
CA LEU A 15 -17.10 -1.80 14.19
C LEU A 15 -15.95 -0.81 14.17
N ILE A 16 -15.31 -0.67 13.01
CA ILE A 16 -14.23 0.29 12.78
C ILE A 16 -14.72 1.39 11.86
N GLY A 17 -14.63 2.61 12.32
CA GLY A 17 -14.97 3.79 11.55
C GLY A 17 -13.81 4.75 11.40
N LYS A 18 -13.79 5.50 10.31
CA LYS A 18 -12.85 6.59 10.05
C LYS A 18 -13.57 7.93 10.21
N ILE A 19 -12.93 8.87 10.88
CA ILE A 19 -13.45 10.22 11.07
C ILE A 19 -13.24 11.01 9.78
N ASP A 20 -14.31 11.35 9.07
CA ASP A 20 -14.29 12.13 7.83
C ASP A 20 -14.42 13.63 8.07
N GLY A 21 -15.06 13.99 9.17
CA GLY A 21 -15.31 15.39 9.50
C GLY A 21 -15.56 15.63 10.97
N GLU A 22 -15.40 16.86 11.36
CA GLU A 22 -15.59 17.34 12.73
C GLU A 22 -16.23 18.72 12.69
N TYR A 23 -17.23 18.95 13.52
CA TYR A 23 -17.84 20.26 13.71
C TYR A 23 -18.33 20.46 15.14
N ILE A 24 -18.45 21.70 15.55
CA ILE A 24 -18.94 22.10 16.86
C ILE A 24 -20.37 22.59 16.70
N LYS A 25 -21.28 22.04 17.48
CA LYS A 25 -22.66 22.52 17.63
C LYS A 25 -22.73 23.33 18.91
N GLU A 26 -23.17 24.59 18.80
CA GLU A 26 -23.50 25.44 19.92
C GLU A 26 -24.99 25.26 20.25
N GLU A 27 -25.29 24.99 21.51
CA GLU A 27 -26.66 24.90 22.03
C GLU A 27 -26.84 25.97 23.10
N ASP A 28 -27.83 26.86 22.86
CA ASP A 28 -28.24 27.83 23.86
C ASP A 28 -29.14 27.13 24.88
N GLU A 29 -28.62 26.88 26.08
CA GLU A 29 -29.47 26.53 27.22
C GLU A 29 -30.05 27.84 27.84
N GLU A 30 -31.32 27.87 28.16
CA GLU A 30 -32.14 29.02 28.61
C GLU A 30 -31.61 29.81 29.83
N LYS A 31 -30.47 29.45 30.37
CA LYS A 31 -29.79 30.14 31.48
C LYS A 31 -28.27 30.32 31.30
N LYS A 32 -27.88 31.26 30.47
CA LYS A 32 -26.52 31.87 30.44
C LYS A 32 -25.29 30.91 30.37
N LYS A 33 -25.44 29.64 30.04
CA LYS A 33 -24.32 28.73 29.78
C LYS A 33 -24.42 28.21 28.35
N ARG A 34 -23.47 28.65 27.51
CA ARG A 34 -23.29 28.09 26.17
C ARG A 34 -22.69 26.70 26.35
N LYS A 35 -23.34 25.70 25.74
CA LYS A 35 -22.85 24.33 25.69
C LYS A 35 -22.33 24.07 24.28
N PHE A 36 -21.10 23.65 24.19
CA PHE A 36 -20.46 23.26 22.94
C PHE A 36 -20.41 21.74 22.86
N THR A 37 -21.05 21.18 21.84
CA THR A 37 -21.01 19.74 21.59
C THR A 37 -20.16 19.50 20.32
N ARG A 38 -19.11 18.71 20.48
CA ARG A 38 -18.25 18.29 19.36
C ARG A 38 -18.88 17.08 18.69
N ILE A 39 -19.15 17.20 17.41
CA ILE A 39 -19.76 16.16 16.61
C ILE A 39 -18.75 15.65 15.59
N LEU A 40 -18.61 14.33 15.47
CA LEU A 40 -17.74 13.66 14.52
C LEU A 40 -18.60 12.99 13.46
N LYS A 41 -18.29 13.24 12.18
CA LYS A 41 -18.83 12.48 11.05
C LYS A 41 -17.91 11.30 10.82
N VAL A 42 -18.48 10.09 10.81
CA VAL A 42 -17.72 8.84 10.73
C VAL A 42 -18.27 7.96 9.62
N SER A 43 -17.41 7.46 8.76
CA SER A 43 -17.71 6.38 7.80
C SER A 43 -17.29 5.04 8.39
N ILE A 44 -18.17 4.04 8.32
CA ILE A 44 -17.83 2.69 8.76
C ILE A 44 -17.01 2.00 7.66
N ASN A 45 -15.82 1.53 8.00
CA ASN A 45 -14.88 0.88 7.07
C ASN A 45 -14.93 -0.65 7.15
N GLY A 46 -15.30 -1.19 8.31
CA GLY A 46 -15.32 -2.62 8.52
C GLY A 46 -15.57 -3.00 9.96
N PHE A 47 -15.25 -4.23 10.32
CA PHE A 47 -15.40 -4.73 11.68
C PHE A 47 -14.23 -5.67 12.05
N ILE A 48 -14.05 -5.89 13.35
CA ILE A 48 -13.11 -6.89 13.86
C ILE A 48 -13.94 -8.11 14.25
N ASN A 49 -13.65 -9.24 13.62
CA ASN A 49 -14.33 -10.51 13.87
C ASN A 49 -13.91 -11.14 15.22
N SER A 50 -14.47 -12.30 15.57
CA SER A 50 -14.21 -13.03 16.80
C SER A 50 -12.73 -13.47 16.96
N GLU A 51 -12.03 -13.64 15.85
CA GLU A 51 -10.60 -14.00 15.80
C GLU A 51 -9.68 -12.79 15.93
N GLY A 52 -10.25 -11.58 15.97
CA GLY A 52 -9.49 -10.32 16.05
C GLY A 52 -8.94 -9.85 14.71
N ILE A 53 -9.44 -10.39 13.59
CA ILE A 53 -9.05 -10.03 12.23
C ILE A 53 -9.99 -8.94 11.74
N PHE A 54 -9.42 -7.93 11.06
CA PHE A 54 -10.18 -6.86 10.44
C PHE A 54 -10.73 -7.29 9.07
N GLU A 55 -12.03 -7.07 8.88
CA GLU A 55 -12.74 -7.31 7.63
C GLU A 55 -13.33 -6.00 7.07
N ASN A 56 -13.08 -5.72 5.78
CA ASN A 56 -13.43 -4.46 5.13
C ASN A 56 -14.93 -4.30 4.80
N ASN A 57 -15.75 -5.29 5.03
CA ASN A 57 -17.15 -5.25 4.63
C ASN A 57 -18.06 -5.27 5.88
N PRO A 58 -18.52 -4.11 6.37
CA PRO A 58 -19.36 -4.07 7.55
C PRO A 58 -20.74 -4.68 7.23
N ASN A 59 -21.04 -5.81 7.84
CA ASN A 59 -22.36 -6.45 7.74
C ASN A 59 -23.38 -5.78 8.67
N GLU A 60 -22.92 -4.87 9.52
CA GLU A 60 -23.72 -4.23 10.56
C GLU A 60 -23.47 -2.72 10.62
N LEU A 61 -24.52 -1.99 11.01
CA LEU A 61 -24.43 -0.56 11.32
C LEU A 61 -24.47 -0.33 12.82
N PRO A 62 -23.82 0.74 13.33
CA PRO A 62 -23.93 1.13 14.71
C PRO A 62 -25.36 1.57 15.03
N LEU A 63 -25.75 1.39 16.28
CA LEU A 63 -27.04 1.84 16.82
C LEU A 63 -26.83 3.09 17.67
N ILE A 64 -27.88 3.85 17.84
CA ILE A 64 -27.90 4.97 18.79
C ILE A 64 -27.59 4.44 20.18
N GLY A 65 -26.66 5.09 20.88
CA GLY A 65 -26.23 4.69 22.22
C GLY A 65 -25.04 3.71 22.24
N ASN A 66 -24.54 3.25 21.08
CA ASN A 66 -23.31 2.49 21.06
C ASN A 66 -22.12 3.37 21.47
N GLU A 67 -21.25 2.81 22.32
CA GLU A 67 -20.04 3.48 22.75
C GLU A 67 -18.98 3.49 21.66
N ALA A 68 -18.28 4.63 21.52
CA ALA A 68 -17.20 4.81 20.55
C ALA A 68 -15.88 5.16 21.28
N TYR A 69 -14.80 4.52 20.88
CA TYR A 69 -13.48 4.66 21.47
C TYR A 69 -12.44 5.04 20.43
N ILE A 70 -11.50 5.89 20.80
CA ILE A 70 -10.34 6.19 19.95
C ILE A 70 -9.46 4.94 19.86
N ILE A 71 -9.09 4.57 18.65
CA ILE A 71 -8.22 3.42 18.43
C ILE A 71 -6.77 3.80 18.74
N THR A 72 -6.08 2.93 19.49
CA THR A 72 -4.65 3.09 19.78
C THR A 72 -3.81 2.74 18.54
N ASN A 73 -2.61 3.32 18.41
CA ASN A 73 -1.68 3.06 17.30
C ASN A 73 -1.41 1.57 17.06
N ASN A 74 -1.37 0.75 18.11
CA ASN A 74 -1.18 -0.69 17.97
C ASN A 74 -2.36 -1.39 17.28
N LYS A 75 -3.60 -0.92 17.49
CA LYS A 75 -4.77 -1.43 16.79
C LYS A 75 -4.80 -0.92 15.35
N VAL A 76 -4.44 0.35 15.11
CA VAL A 76 -4.35 0.90 13.75
C VAL A 76 -3.33 0.12 12.92
N LYS A 77 -2.18 -0.26 13.49
CA LYS A 77 -1.22 -1.16 12.82
C LYS A 77 -1.85 -2.45 12.33
N LYS A 78 -2.71 -3.08 13.15
CA LYS A 78 -3.40 -4.31 12.75
C LYS A 78 -4.40 -4.09 11.61
N LEU A 79 -5.05 -2.92 11.53
CA LEU A 79 -5.96 -2.58 10.44
C LEU A 79 -5.25 -2.41 9.09
N HIS A 80 -4.02 -1.89 9.12
CA HIS A 80 -3.21 -1.65 7.92
C HIS A 80 -2.25 -2.80 7.59
N ASN A 81 -2.02 -3.72 8.51
CA ASN A 81 -1.15 -4.87 8.29
C ASN A 81 -1.89 -5.97 7.55
N LEU A 82 -1.61 -6.05 6.26
CA LEU A 82 -2.01 -7.19 5.43
C LEU A 82 -1.07 -8.39 5.61
N ALA A 83 0.06 -8.21 6.27
CA ALA A 83 1.08 -9.23 6.50
C ALA A 83 0.74 -10.06 7.74
N SER A 84 0.68 -11.37 7.59
CA SER A 84 0.76 -12.32 8.70
C SER A 84 2.22 -12.60 9.04
N LYS A 85 2.49 -13.21 10.22
CA LYS A 85 3.87 -13.58 10.62
C LYS A 85 4.54 -14.63 9.71
N GLU A 86 3.77 -15.24 8.84
CA GLU A 86 4.21 -16.34 7.95
C GLU A 86 4.69 -15.87 6.58
N TYR A 87 4.55 -14.57 6.25
CA TYR A 87 4.87 -14.06 4.92
C TYR A 87 5.98 -13.01 4.97
N TYR A 88 6.81 -13.01 3.94
CA TYR A 88 7.70 -11.88 3.65
C TYR A 88 6.87 -10.68 3.19
N TYR A 89 7.24 -9.49 3.61
CA TYR A 89 6.53 -8.27 3.23
C TYR A 89 7.48 -7.12 2.95
N ILE A 90 7.04 -6.24 2.07
CA ILE A 90 7.73 -4.97 1.78
C ILE A 90 6.92 -3.79 2.32
N SER A 91 7.60 -2.68 2.56
CA SER A 91 6.97 -1.43 2.99
C SER A 91 7.03 -0.41 1.86
N ILE A 92 5.86 -0.10 1.28
CA ILE A 92 5.77 0.82 0.15
C ILE A 92 5.56 2.29 0.56
N GLY A 93 5.19 2.54 1.80
CA GLY A 93 4.92 3.89 2.28
C GLY A 93 4.51 3.92 3.74
N LYS A 94 4.05 5.10 4.16
CA LYS A 94 3.51 5.35 5.49
C LYS A 94 2.13 5.96 5.41
N THR A 95 1.30 5.70 6.43
CA THR A 95 0.04 6.42 6.59
C THR A 95 0.30 7.90 6.91
N VAL A 96 -0.56 8.79 6.39
CA VAL A 96 -0.35 10.25 6.53
C VAL A 96 -0.56 10.72 7.98
N PHE A 97 -1.51 10.13 8.69
CA PHE A 97 -1.92 10.61 10.02
C PHE A 97 -1.19 9.91 11.17
N GLU A 98 -0.93 8.61 11.01
CA GLU A 98 -0.37 7.79 12.09
C GLU A 98 1.13 7.52 11.93
N ASP A 99 1.73 7.92 10.80
CA ASP A 99 3.13 7.66 10.41
C ASP A 99 3.51 6.16 10.50
N LEU A 100 2.55 5.28 10.20
CA LEU A 100 2.73 3.83 10.25
C LEU A 100 3.13 3.28 8.89
N TYR A 101 4.12 2.40 8.85
CA TYR A 101 4.50 1.70 7.63
C TYR A 101 3.38 0.77 7.15
N ILE A 102 3.03 0.89 5.88
CA ILE A 102 2.10 0.01 5.20
C ILE A 102 2.90 -1.18 4.67
N GLN A 103 2.62 -2.36 5.21
CA GLN A 103 3.29 -3.61 4.87
C GLN A 103 2.40 -4.44 3.95
N ILE A 104 2.95 -4.88 2.81
CA ILE A 104 2.24 -5.70 1.84
C ILE A 104 3.00 -7.03 1.70
N PRO A 105 2.32 -8.17 1.81
CA PRO A 105 2.93 -9.48 1.58
C PRO A 105 3.46 -9.58 0.14
N ILE A 106 4.70 -10.06 -0.01
CA ILE A 106 5.39 -10.16 -1.30
C ILE A 106 4.65 -11.13 -2.22
N ASP A 107 4.23 -12.27 -1.71
CA ASP A 107 3.47 -13.27 -2.45
C ASP A 107 2.18 -12.71 -3.04
N LYS A 108 1.43 -11.91 -2.30
CA LYS A 108 0.19 -11.28 -2.77
C LYS A 108 0.44 -10.19 -3.80
N LEU A 109 1.51 -9.42 -3.63
CA LEU A 109 1.82 -8.31 -4.53
C LEU A 109 2.36 -8.81 -5.88
N PHE A 110 3.26 -9.78 -5.88
CA PHE A 110 3.95 -10.25 -7.07
C PHE A 110 3.32 -11.48 -7.74
N SER A 111 2.26 -12.05 -7.18
CA SER A 111 1.49 -13.12 -7.82
C SER A 111 0.46 -12.64 -8.83
N SER A 112 0.30 -11.33 -9.00
CA SER A 112 -0.70 -10.72 -9.87
C SER A 112 -0.14 -9.52 -10.63
N HIS A 113 -0.92 -9.00 -11.58
CA HIS A 113 -0.54 -7.80 -12.32
C HIS A 113 -0.62 -6.56 -11.43
N ILE A 114 0.38 -5.70 -11.54
CA ILE A 114 0.43 -4.42 -10.84
C ILE A 114 0.33 -3.30 -11.88
N ALA A 115 -0.59 -2.35 -11.68
CA ALA A 115 -0.70 -1.17 -12.50
C ALA A 115 -0.59 0.10 -11.65
N ILE A 116 0.28 1.04 -12.06
CA ILE A 116 0.52 2.30 -11.36
C ILE A 116 0.06 3.45 -12.26
N PHE A 117 -1.01 4.12 -11.85
CA PHE A 117 -1.61 5.23 -12.58
C PHE A 117 -1.34 6.56 -11.90
N GLY A 118 -1.18 7.61 -12.68
CA GLY A 118 -1.01 8.96 -12.16
C GLY A 118 -0.55 9.94 -13.25
N ASN A 119 -0.68 11.22 -13.00
CA ASN A 119 -0.22 12.29 -13.88
C ASN A 119 1.33 12.38 -13.87
N THR A 120 1.89 13.14 -14.81
CA THR A 120 3.32 13.46 -14.81
C THR A 120 3.70 14.14 -13.48
N GLY A 121 4.81 13.70 -12.89
CA GLY A 121 5.27 14.22 -11.60
C GLY A 121 4.56 13.63 -10.35
N SER A 122 3.56 12.75 -10.51
CA SER A 122 2.86 12.13 -9.37
C SER A 122 3.66 11.04 -8.64
N GLY A 123 4.85 10.69 -9.12
CA GLY A 123 5.74 9.71 -8.48
C GLY A 123 5.56 8.27 -8.94
N LYS A 124 4.92 8.01 -10.10
CA LYS A 124 4.74 6.64 -10.66
C LYS A 124 6.05 5.86 -10.72
N SER A 125 7.07 6.44 -11.35
CA SER A 125 8.39 5.81 -11.52
C SER A 125 9.09 5.57 -10.19
N ASN A 126 8.96 6.50 -9.24
CA ASN A 126 9.47 6.33 -7.88
C ASN A 126 8.75 5.20 -7.14
N THR A 127 7.44 5.07 -7.34
CA THR A 127 6.66 3.99 -6.72
C THR A 127 7.10 2.63 -7.26
N LEU A 128 7.29 2.50 -8.58
CA LEU A 128 7.79 1.28 -9.20
C LEU A 128 9.20 0.94 -8.68
N ALA A 129 10.12 1.93 -8.71
CA ALA A 129 11.48 1.76 -8.19
C ALA A 129 11.48 1.35 -6.72
N LYS A 130 10.59 1.91 -5.91
CA LYS A 130 10.44 1.57 -4.48
C LYS A 130 9.97 0.13 -4.29
N ILE A 131 8.94 -0.31 -5.01
CA ILE A 131 8.39 -1.67 -4.91
C ILE A 131 9.48 -2.71 -5.21
N TYR A 132 10.15 -2.60 -6.36
CA TYR A 132 11.20 -3.55 -6.74
C TYR A 132 12.48 -3.37 -5.93
N GLY A 133 12.83 -2.15 -5.54
CA GLY A 133 13.97 -1.90 -4.67
C GLY A 133 13.81 -2.54 -3.28
N GLU A 134 12.62 -2.46 -2.68
CA GLU A 134 12.32 -3.12 -1.40
C GLU A 134 12.36 -4.66 -1.54
N LEU A 135 11.87 -5.21 -2.66
CA LEU A 135 11.93 -6.65 -2.93
C LEU A 135 13.38 -7.14 -3.04
N LEU A 136 14.17 -6.52 -3.91
CA LEU A 136 15.54 -6.95 -4.22
C LEU A 136 16.52 -6.71 -3.06
N ASN A 137 16.25 -5.72 -2.20
CA ASN A 137 17.03 -5.45 -1.00
C ASN A 137 16.43 -6.05 0.27
N HIS A 138 15.40 -6.89 0.16
CA HIS A 138 14.78 -7.53 1.32
C HIS A 138 15.80 -8.42 2.05
N LYS A 139 15.95 -8.22 3.36
CA LYS A 139 17.04 -8.82 4.17
C LYS A 139 17.10 -10.35 4.05
N GLU A 140 15.97 -11.00 4.00
CA GLU A 140 15.89 -12.45 3.97
C GLU A 140 15.92 -13.03 2.55
N LEU A 141 15.53 -12.25 1.54
CA LEU A 141 15.51 -12.69 0.14
C LEU A 141 16.83 -12.44 -0.57
N LYS A 142 17.47 -11.30 -0.33
CA LYS A 142 18.74 -10.95 -1.01
C LYS A 142 19.86 -11.96 -0.79
N ASP A 143 19.87 -12.68 0.34
CA ASP A 143 20.84 -13.68 0.68
C ASP A 143 20.36 -15.12 0.43
N ASN A 144 19.13 -15.29 -0.04
CA ASN A 144 18.53 -16.58 -0.35
C ASN A 144 18.97 -17.05 -1.75
N ASN A 145 19.67 -18.19 -1.81
CA ASN A 145 20.18 -18.75 -3.07
C ASN A 145 19.04 -19.12 -4.03
N ASN A 146 17.95 -19.71 -3.55
CA ASN A 146 16.81 -20.02 -4.39
C ASN A 146 16.19 -18.78 -5.05
N PHE A 147 16.13 -17.66 -4.34
CA PHE A 147 15.65 -16.41 -4.90
C PHE A 147 16.58 -15.90 -5.99
N LYS A 148 17.91 -15.91 -5.75
CA LYS A 148 18.93 -15.44 -6.71
C LYS A 148 18.97 -16.29 -7.99
N GLU A 149 18.83 -17.61 -7.86
CA GLU A 149 18.96 -18.53 -8.98
C GLU A 149 17.68 -18.66 -9.82
N ASN A 150 16.53 -18.47 -9.20
CA ASN A 150 15.24 -18.73 -9.85
C ASN A 150 14.39 -17.48 -10.13
N CYS A 151 14.79 -16.30 -9.64
CA CYS A 151 14.06 -15.07 -9.88
C CYS A 151 14.84 -14.15 -10.84
N ASN A 152 14.26 -13.95 -12.02
CA ASN A 152 14.77 -13.01 -13.01
C ASN A 152 13.74 -11.89 -13.23
N PHE A 153 14.24 -10.67 -13.36
CA PHE A 153 13.43 -9.48 -13.58
C PHE A 153 13.87 -8.80 -14.86
N LEU A 154 12.94 -8.60 -15.79
CA LEU A 154 13.15 -7.84 -17.00
C LEU A 154 12.38 -6.52 -16.90
N LEU A 155 13.07 -5.41 -17.06
CA LEU A 155 12.49 -4.09 -17.08
C LEU A 155 12.67 -3.44 -18.46
N LEU A 156 11.57 -3.10 -19.11
CA LEU A 156 11.57 -2.31 -20.33
C LEU A 156 11.37 -0.83 -19.98
N ASP A 157 12.44 -0.05 -20.13
CA ASP A 157 12.49 1.36 -19.74
C ASP A 157 12.56 2.27 -20.98
N PHE A 158 11.41 2.70 -21.47
CA PHE A 158 11.32 3.55 -22.66
C PHE A 158 11.80 4.98 -22.44
N ASN A 159 11.80 5.45 -21.19
CA ASN A 159 12.13 6.84 -20.84
C ASN A 159 13.52 6.99 -20.23
N GLY A 160 14.23 5.89 -19.94
CA GLY A 160 15.54 5.91 -19.31
C GLY A 160 15.53 6.33 -17.83
N GLU A 161 14.39 6.19 -17.15
CA GLU A 161 14.24 6.62 -15.75
C GLU A 161 14.95 5.72 -14.75
N TYR A 162 15.23 4.46 -15.13
CA TYR A 162 15.80 3.42 -14.25
C TYR A 162 17.24 3.04 -14.60
N SER A 163 17.87 3.74 -15.54
CA SER A 163 19.23 3.43 -16.02
C SER A 163 20.35 3.84 -15.06
N SER A 164 20.07 4.66 -14.02
CA SER A 164 21.04 5.00 -12.99
C SER A 164 21.40 3.79 -12.13
N GLU A 165 22.67 3.59 -11.81
CA GLU A 165 23.18 2.45 -11.01
C GLU A 165 22.45 2.24 -9.68
N LYS A 166 22.02 3.33 -9.03
CA LYS A 166 21.36 3.29 -7.71
C LYS A 166 19.86 3.11 -7.78
N THR A 167 19.25 3.19 -8.96
CA THR A 167 17.80 3.06 -9.10
C THR A 167 17.43 1.58 -9.10
N ILE A 168 16.54 1.17 -8.22
CA ILE A 168 16.07 -0.21 -7.99
C ILE A 168 17.14 -1.07 -7.31
N CYS A 169 18.24 -1.40 -7.96
CA CYS A 169 19.35 -2.16 -7.40
C CYS A 169 20.66 -1.80 -8.11
N GLU A 170 21.79 -2.12 -7.45
CA GLU A 170 23.14 -1.90 -8.00
C GLU A 170 23.53 -2.98 -9.01
N ASN A 171 23.11 -4.23 -8.79
CA ASN A 171 23.45 -5.36 -9.63
C ASN A 171 22.39 -5.57 -10.73
N LYS A 172 22.46 -4.78 -11.78
CA LYS A 172 21.60 -4.92 -12.95
C LYS A 172 22.40 -4.83 -14.23
N ASN A 173 22.01 -5.58 -15.25
CA ASN A 173 22.53 -5.46 -16.58
C ASN A 173 21.68 -4.44 -17.36
N ILE A 174 22.31 -3.40 -17.91
CA ILE A 174 21.64 -2.34 -18.64
C ILE A 174 22.01 -2.49 -20.11
N ILE A 175 21.02 -2.75 -20.96
CA ILE A 175 21.16 -2.81 -22.42
C ILE A 175 20.47 -1.59 -23.01
N LYS A 176 21.24 -0.71 -23.63
CA LYS A 176 20.74 0.55 -24.24
C LYS A 176 20.45 0.33 -25.70
N LEU A 177 19.20 0.10 -26.05
CA LEU A 177 18.76 -0.06 -27.44
C LEU A 177 18.42 1.31 -28.05
N SER A 178 18.76 1.49 -29.34
CA SER A 178 18.36 2.67 -30.10
C SER A 178 18.13 2.30 -31.55
N THR A 179 17.10 2.87 -32.16
CA THR A 179 16.85 2.76 -33.61
C THR A 179 17.59 3.83 -34.41
N HIS A 180 18.21 4.80 -33.75
CA HIS A 180 18.88 5.94 -34.39
C HIS A 180 20.39 5.97 -34.18
N ASP A 181 20.91 5.24 -33.20
CA ASP A 181 22.32 5.18 -32.87
C ASP A 181 22.92 3.82 -33.29
N ASN A 182 23.80 3.83 -34.27
CA ASN A 182 24.48 2.63 -34.74
C ASN A 182 25.44 2.01 -33.73
N ASN A 183 25.85 2.76 -32.70
CA ASN A 183 26.72 2.31 -31.63
C ASN A 183 25.95 1.83 -30.38
N ALA A 184 24.61 1.80 -30.46
CA ALA A 184 23.80 1.27 -29.37
C ALA A 184 24.01 -0.24 -29.19
N ASP A 185 23.71 -0.74 -28.01
CA ASP A 185 23.74 -2.16 -27.71
C ASP A 185 22.77 -2.91 -28.65
N LYS A 186 23.08 -4.17 -28.92
CA LYS A 186 22.24 -5.05 -29.74
C LYS A 186 21.87 -6.28 -28.94
N ILE A 187 20.66 -6.75 -29.10
CA ILE A 187 20.22 -8.06 -28.64
C ILE A 187 20.35 -9.01 -29.81
N GLU A 188 21.27 -9.97 -29.72
CA GLU A 188 21.38 -11.04 -30.70
C GLU A 188 20.30 -12.07 -30.41
N ILE A 189 19.47 -12.35 -31.41
CA ILE A 189 18.43 -13.39 -31.34
C ILE A 189 18.96 -14.54 -32.18
N GLU A 190 19.06 -15.73 -31.59
CA GLU A 190 19.44 -16.93 -32.29
C GLU A 190 18.42 -17.25 -33.42
N GLU A 191 18.86 -17.79 -34.55
CA GLU A 191 18.02 -18.03 -35.72
C GLU A 191 16.82 -18.93 -35.42
N ASP A 192 16.90 -19.80 -34.42
CA ASP A 192 15.81 -20.69 -33.96
C ASP A 192 14.63 -19.96 -33.30
N TYR A 193 14.78 -18.68 -32.98
CA TYR A 193 13.75 -17.83 -32.37
C TYR A 193 13.19 -16.81 -33.35
N ILE A 194 13.10 -17.16 -34.66
CA ILE A 194 12.41 -16.32 -35.62
C ILE A 194 10.94 -16.31 -35.28
N LEU A 195 10.45 -15.12 -34.86
CA LEU A 195 9.03 -14.90 -34.60
C LEU A 195 8.28 -15.10 -35.92
N ASP A 196 7.40 -16.08 -35.95
CA ASP A 196 6.46 -16.28 -37.06
C ASP A 196 5.52 -15.07 -37.09
N GLU A 197 5.46 -14.39 -38.27
CA GLU A 197 4.60 -13.22 -38.48
C GLU A 197 3.09 -13.55 -38.38
N SER A 198 2.73 -14.80 -38.11
CA SER A 198 1.35 -15.27 -37.97
C SER A 198 0.74 -15.17 -36.57
N LEU A 199 1.38 -14.48 -35.63
CA LEU A 199 0.85 -14.19 -34.27
C LEU A 199 0.27 -12.80 -34.15
#